data_a4d4224efaba5243e3e9d49990af4f7c
#
_entry.id   a4d4224efaba5243e3e9d49990af4f7c
#
_cell.length_a   1.000
_cell.length_b   1.000
_cell.length_c   1.000
_cell.angle_alpha   90.00
_cell.angle_beta   90.00
_cell.angle_gamma   90.00
#
_symmetry.space_group_name_H-M   'P 1'
#
loop_
_entity.id
_entity.type
_entity.pdbx_description
1 polymer ?
#
loop_
_entity_poly.entity_id
_entity_poly.type
_entity_poly.pdbx_seq_one_letter_code
_entity_poly.pdbx_strand_id
1 'polypeptide(L)'
;MEKPVAAVEFGSKKMKLVVGYELDGQVYVIYSLSKPYGHIIENGEIIDPTRIIQSMKEIRNFSDPSAQLKLNIGEVLLALPPFGLKIYTNQQITTAVGEDGKISVTDIRNVHNLIRNSFINNGNALVDIVPVFYELNQGRRFINPPIGESSSIVKIGAMVHTLPKRIPEMYGSVVTPAGINIKRNIVAPYGASVLLASYPDIPTNYILVDIGAMITTVSLVGEKRLYGSTYFSWGGDKITARIVEQFNISEAEAEKYKITYGIDTREMNFKAPVCRSIDEEGRETKHYTDELNDIIKSELATFVKDLTASIDELLKEYNIQTRALPMILVGGGAQLNGLKEFVEPKVQSESVQVIIPRNLGARDGTYTNLLGLILANVKNPSVYDESHPHIGQVTRDDK
;
A
#
# COMPACT_ATOMS: atom_id res chain seq x y z
N MET A 1 24.35 -4.80 12.23
CA MET A 1 24.05 -4.51 10.82
C MET A 1 22.58 -4.83 10.60
N GLU A 2 21.78 -3.86 10.19
CA GLU A 2 20.36 -4.06 9.90
C GLU A 2 20.20 -5.06 8.76
N LYS A 3 19.28 -6.04 8.91
CA LYS A 3 19.03 -7.04 7.87
C LYS A 3 18.10 -6.45 6.81
N PRO A 4 18.47 -6.45 5.52
CA PRO A 4 17.59 -6.06 4.46
C PRO A 4 16.33 -6.94 4.39
N VAL A 5 15.19 -6.32 4.07
CA VAL A 5 13.90 -6.98 3.90
C VAL A 5 13.38 -6.66 2.50
N ALA A 6 12.80 -7.63 1.84
CA ALA A 6 12.13 -7.45 0.57
C ALA A 6 10.62 -7.31 0.79
N ALA A 7 10.00 -6.30 0.19
CA ALA A 7 8.56 -6.09 0.17
C ALA A 7 8.04 -6.13 -1.26
N VAL A 8 6.96 -6.86 -1.51
CA VAL A 8 6.36 -7.03 -2.84
C VAL A 8 4.87 -6.68 -2.84
N GLU A 9 4.43 -6.05 -3.91
CA GLU A 9 3.03 -5.72 -4.18
C GLU A 9 2.67 -6.09 -5.62
N PHE A 10 1.52 -6.74 -5.79
CA PHE A 10 0.94 -7.02 -7.09
C PHE A 10 -0.17 -6.00 -7.38
N GLY A 11 0.13 -5.02 -8.20
CA GLY A 11 -0.87 -4.09 -8.72
C GLY A 11 -1.52 -4.63 -9.99
N SER A 12 -2.53 -3.93 -10.52
CA SER A 12 -3.30 -4.42 -11.69
C SER A 12 -2.46 -4.62 -12.94
N LYS A 13 -1.41 -3.84 -13.15
CA LYS A 13 -0.55 -3.88 -14.35
C LYS A 13 0.92 -4.18 -14.08
N LYS A 14 1.37 -4.03 -12.84
CA LYS A 14 2.80 -4.07 -12.50
C LYS A 14 3.02 -4.76 -11.17
N MET A 15 4.04 -5.61 -11.10
CA MET A 15 4.65 -6.01 -9.85
C MET A 15 5.60 -4.92 -9.37
N LYS A 16 5.57 -4.64 -8.09
CA LYS A 16 6.49 -3.70 -7.44
C LYS A 16 7.27 -4.43 -6.36
N LEU A 17 8.54 -4.13 -6.26
CA LEU A 17 9.46 -4.68 -5.26
C LEU A 17 10.28 -3.54 -4.68
N VAL A 18 10.46 -3.57 -3.37
CA VAL A 18 11.45 -2.74 -2.68
C VAL A 18 12.26 -3.65 -1.76
N VAL A 19 13.57 -3.58 -1.86
CA VAL A 19 14.52 -4.22 -0.93
C VAL A 19 15.22 -3.10 -0.16
N GLY A 20 15.17 -3.16 1.14
CA GLY A 20 15.73 -2.11 1.99
C GLY A 20 15.73 -2.52 3.46
N TYR A 21 16.16 -1.61 4.31
CA TYR A 21 16.17 -1.77 5.76
C TYR A 21 15.74 -0.47 6.43
N GLU A 22 15.26 -0.58 7.65
CA GLU A 22 14.96 0.58 8.48
C GLU A 22 16.17 0.94 9.33
N LEU A 23 16.46 2.22 9.44
CA LEU A 23 17.44 2.79 10.37
C LEU A 23 16.92 4.15 10.84
N ASP A 24 16.88 4.36 12.15
CA ASP A 24 16.45 5.61 12.79
C ASP A 24 15.06 6.10 12.33
N GLY A 25 14.12 5.17 12.12
CA GLY A 25 12.76 5.48 11.69
C GLY A 25 12.61 5.76 10.19
N GLN A 26 13.67 5.59 9.40
CA GLN A 26 13.68 5.81 7.96
C GLN A 26 13.99 4.53 7.19
N VAL A 27 13.44 4.40 5.98
CA VAL A 27 13.76 3.29 5.08
C VAL A 27 14.90 3.68 4.16
N TYR A 28 15.94 2.87 4.16
CA TYR A 28 17.05 2.94 3.22
C TYR A 28 16.84 1.88 2.13
N VAL A 29 16.67 2.32 0.90
CA VAL A 29 16.38 1.45 -0.25
C VAL A 29 17.71 0.98 -0.86
N ILE A 30 17.87 -0.33 -0.97
CA ILE A 30 18.99 -0.96 -1.66
C ILE A 30 18.63 -1.15 -3.14
N TYR A 31 17.39 -1.59 -3.39
CA TYR A 31 16.89 -1.86 -4.73
C TYR A 31 15.38 -1.65 -4.80
N SER A 32 14.92 -1.15 -5.92
CA SER A 32 13.49 -1.07 -6.24
C SER A 32 13.23 -1.46 -7.68
N LEU A 33 12.09 -2.09 -7.93
CA LEU A 33 11.66 -2.54 -9.24
C LEU A 33 10.17 -2.31 -9.42
N SER A 34 9.81 -1.76 -10.58
CA SER A 34 8.43 -1.74 -11.07
C SER A 34 8.39 -2.48 -12.41
N LYS A 35 7.91 -3.73 -12.39
CA LYS A 35 7.91 -4.62 -13.55
C LYS A 35 6.51 -4.75 -14.13
N PRO A 36 6.27 -4.28 -15.38
CA PRO A 36 4.99 -4.46 -16.03
C PRO A 36 4.76 -5.93 -16.39
N TYR A 37 3.52 -6.39 -16.26
CA TYR A 37 3.08 -7.71 -16.69
C TYR A 37 1.73 -7.72 -17.44
N GLY A 38 1.18 -6.52 -17.69
CA GLY A 38 -0.12 -6.34 -18.34
C GLY A 38 -1.29 -6.41 -17.36
N HIS A 39 -2.52 -6.48 -17.88
CA HIS A 39 -3.73 -6.61 -17.09
C HIS A 39 -3.89 -8.06 -16.63
N ILE A 40 -3.47 -8.39 -15.43
CA ILE A 40 -3.54 -9.74 -14.86
C ILE A 40 -4.19 -9.78 -13.47
N ILE A 41 -4.56 -8.62 -12.94
CA ILE A 41 -5.39 -8.52 -11.74
C ILE A 41 -6.57 -7.61 -12.06
N GLU A 42 -7.77 -8.13 -11.91
CA GLU A 42 -9.01 -7.44 -12.16
C GLU A 42 -9.93 -7.54 -10.95
N ASN A 43 -10.43 -6.41 -10.45
CA ASN A 43 -11.25 -6.33 -9.24
C ASN A 43 -10.67 -7.09 -8.04
N GLY A 44 -9.34 -7.13 -7.93
CA GLY A 44 -8.60 -7.83 -6.89
C GLY A 44 -8.43 -9.33 -7.09
N GLU A 45 -8.88 -9.88 -8.19
CA GLU A 45 -8.70 -11.27 -8.55
C GLU A 45 -7.57 -11.44 -9.56
N ILE A 46 -6.70 -12.41 -9.31
CA ILE A 46 -5.59 -12.73 -10.20
C ILE A 46 -6.15 -13.60 -11.34
N ILE A 47 -6.17 -13.04 -12.56
CA ILE A 47 -6.70 -13.72 -13.75
C ILE A 47 -5.61 -14.48 -14.53
N ASP A 48 -4.34 -14.10 -14.38
CA ASP A 48 -3.20 -14.83 -14.96
C ASP A 48 -2.08 -15.01 -13.90
N PRO A 49 -2.16 -16.06 -13.08
CA PRO A 49 -1.16 -16.32 -12.05
C PRO A 49 0.22 -16.66 -12.64
N THR A 50 0.28 -17.19 -13.87
CA THR A 50 1.51 -17.67 -14.49
C THR A 50 2.52 -16.53 -14.67
N ARG A 51 2.06 -15.37 -15.12
CA ARG A 51 2.93 -14.19 -15.32
C ARG A 51 3.47 -13.63 -14.01
N ILE A 52 2.67 -13.67 -12.93
CA ILE A 52 3.14 -13.24 -11.61
C ILE A 52 4.21 -14.22 -11.12
N ILE A 53 3.95 -15.53 -11.17
CA ILE A 53 4.91 -16.56 -10.75
C ILE A 53 6.22 -16.42 -11.52
N GLN A 54 6.15 -16.18 -12.83
CA GLN A 54 7.35 -15.96 -13.65
C GLN A 54 8.11 -14.71 -13.20
N SER A 55 7.42 -13.61 -12.95
CA SER A 55 8.03 -12.37 -12.45
C SER A 55 8.68 -12.56 -11.08
N MET A 56 8.05 -13.35 -10.19
CA MET A 56 8.61 -13.70 -8.88
C MET A 56 9.86 -14.59 -9.00
N LYS A 57 9.88 -15.56 -9.92
CA LYS A 57 11.08 -16.39 -10.18
C LYS A 57 12.27 -15.56 -10.64
N GLU A 58 12.03 -14.53 -11.48
CA GLU A 58 13.08 -13.66 -11.99
C GLU A 58 13.70 -12.80 -10.90
N ILE A 59 12.90 -12.31 -9.92
CA ILE A 59 13.44 -11.51 -8.83
C ILE A 59 14.11 -12.34 -7.73
N ARG A 60 13.83 -13.65 -7.65
CA ARG A 60 14.40 -14.51 -6.60
C ARG A 60 15.92 -14.47 -6.58
N ASN A 61 16.55 -14.57 -7.75
CA ASN A 61 18.00 -14.53 -7.91
C ASN A 61 18.35 -13.38 -8.86
N PHE A 62 18.07 -12.15 -8.42
CA PHE A 62 18.31 -10.96 -9.23
C PHE A 62 19.79 -10.60 -9.25
N SER A 63 20.31 -10.31 -10.44
CA SER A 63 21.68 -9.80 -10.62
C SER A 63 21.67 -8.61 -11.57
N ASP A 64 22.22 -7.50 -11.12
CA ASP A 64 22.53 -6.35 -11.93
C ASP A 64 24.05 -6.16 -11.99
N PRO A 65 24.71 -6.61 -13.08
CA PRO A 65 26.15 -6.47 -13.23
C PRO A 65 26.61 -5.00 -13.27
N SER A 66 25.76 -4.09 -13.78
CA SER A 66 26.10 -2.67 -13.90
C SER A 66 26.18 -1.98 -12.54
N ALA A 67 25.35 -2.38 -11.62
CA ALA A 67 25.32 -1.90 -10.23
C ALA A 67 26.17 -2.79 -9.28
N GLN A 68 26.80 -3.85 -9.77
CA GLN A 68 27.48 -4.87 -8.98
C GLN A 68 26.59 -5.44 -7.86
N LEU A 69 25.29 -5.56 -8.14
CA LEU A 69 24.29 -5.98 -7.18
C LEU A 69 23.83 -7.40 -7.49
N LYS A 70 23.94 -8.27 -6.48
CA LYS A 70 23.28 -9.58 -6.47
C LYS A 70 22.34 -9.66 -5.29
N LEU A 71 21.11 -10.03 -5.54
CA LEU A 71 20.09 -10.25 -4.52
C LEU A 71 19.60 -11.68 -4.59
N ASN A 72 19.57 -12.36 -3.45
CA ASN A 72 18.89 -13.64 -3.29
C ASN A 72 17.69 -13.42 -2.36
N ILE A 73 16.50 -13.33 -2.96
CA ILE A 73 15.26 -13.04 -2.23
C ILE A 73 14.59 -14.37 -1.90
N GLY A 74 14.82 -14.86 -0.70
CA GLY A 74 14.21 -16.11 -0.20
C GLY A 74 12.89 -15.88 0.54
N GLU A 75 12.64 -14.66 1.04
CA GLU A 75 11.39 -14.30 1.70
C GLU A 75 10.98 -12.85 1.44
N VAL A 76 9.67 -12.57 1.54
CA VAL A 76 9.10 -11.25 1.29
C VAL A 76 8.03 -10.88 2.31
N LEU A 77 7.89 -9.56 2.54
CA LEU A 77 6.65 -8.97 3.05
C LEU A 77 5.70 -8.84 1.87
N LEU A 78 4.50 -9.38 1.99
CA LEU A 78 3.50 -9.35 0.93
C LEU A 78 2.44 -8.30 1.23
N ALA A 79 2.32 -7.29 0.36
CA ALA A 79 1.25 -6.33 0.40
C ALA A 79 -0.05 -6.98 -0.10
N LEU A 80 -1.08 -6.99 0.74
CA LEU A 80 -2.41 -7.47 0.36
C LEU A 80 -3.34 -6.29 0.08
N PRO A 81 -4.19 -6.38 -0.96
CA PRO A 81 -5.21 -5.38 -1.22
C PRO A 81 -6.30 -5.42 -0.14
N PRO A 82 -7.00 -4.31 0.12
CA PRO A 82 -7.96 -4.23 1.22
C PRO A 82 -9.37 -4.75 0.86
N PHE A 83 -9.49 -5.71 -0.07
CA PHE A 83 -10.78 -6.23 -0.51
C PHE A 83 -11.49 -7.02 0.58
N GLY A 84 -12.53 -6.42 1.17
CA GLY A 84 -13.25 -6.96 2.30
C GLY A 84 -12.49 -6.88 3.62
N LEU A 85 -11.55 -5.93 3.74
CA LEU A 85 -10.84 -5.65 4.98
C LEU A 85 -11.83 -5.30 6.09
N LYS A 86 -11.67 -6.00 7.22
CA LYS A 86 -12.34 -5.64 8.48
C LYS A 86 -11.28 -5.49 9.55
N ILE A 87 -11.42 -4.43 10.35
CA ILE A 87 -10.52 -4.11 11.44
C ILE A 87 -11.30 -4.16 12.74
N TYR A 88 -10.84 -5.00 13.68
CA TYR A 88 -11.44 -5.17 14.98
C TYR A 88 -10.49 -4.71 16.07
N THR A 89 -11.02 -4.10 17.13
CA THR A 89 -10.27 -3.90 18.36
C THR A 89 -10.40 -5.14 19.24
N ASN A 90 -9.29 -5.60 19.79
CA ASN A 90 -9.25 -6.72 20.71
C ASN A 90 -8.33 -6.43 21.89
N GLN A 91 -8.69 -6.93 23.06
CA GLN A 91 -7.85 -6.82 24.26
C GLN A 91 -7.75 -8.19 24.90
N GLN A 92 -6.54 -8.59 25.24
CA GLN A 92 -6.25 -9.82 25.95
C GLN A 92 -5.26 -9.57 27.09
N ILE A 93 -5.32 -10.44 28.09
CA ILE A 93 -4.43 -10.38 29.25
C ILE A 93 -3.91 -11.78 29.55
N THR A 94 -2.65 -11.89 29.95
CA THR A 94 -2.05 -13.12 30.44
C THR A 94 -1.23 -12.86 31.70
N THR A 95 -1.02 -13.90 32.50
CA THR A 95 -0.04 -13.86 33.57
C THR A 95 1.37 -13.97 33.01
N ALA A 96 2.29 -13.23 33.61
CA ALA A 96 3.69 -13.33 33.25
C ALA A 96 4.26 -14.64 33.83
N VAL A 97 4.98 -15.37 32.99
CA VAL A 97 5.65 -16.64 33.36
C VAL A 97 7.18 -16.49 33.31
N GLY A 98 7.68 -15.28 33.03
CA GLY A 98 9.10 -14.97 33.04
C GLY A 98 9.73 -15.19 34.42
N GLU A 99 10.96 -15.65 34.42
CA GLU A 99 11.76 -15.75 35.65
C GLU A 99 11.95 -14.36 36.27
N ASP A 100 12.08 -14.29 37.58
CA ASP A 100 12.24 -13.04 38.36
C ASP A 100 11.07 -12.04 38.28
N GLY A 101 9.86 -12.48 37.88
CA GLY A 101 8.68 -11.60 37.76
C GLY A 101 8.82 -10.51 36.72
N LYS A 102 9.62 -10.73 35.69
CA LYS A 102 9.81 -9.83 34.55
C LYS A 102 9.07 -10.34 33.31
N ILE A 103 8.56 -9.39 32.53
CA ILE A 103 7.92 -9.71 31.25
C ILE A 103 8.98 -10.23 30.27
N SER A 104 8.73 -11.40 29.71
CA SER A 104 9.57 -12.08 28.74
C SER A 104 8.98 -11.98 27.32
N VAL A 105 9.77 -12.35 26.30
CA VAL A 105 9.30 -12.52 24.93
C VAL A 105 8.18 -13.55 24.87
N THR A 106 8.26 -14.60 25.70
CA THR A 106 7.22 -15.65 25.78
C THR A 106 5.89 -15.08 26.24
N ASP A 107 5.88 -14.17 27.22
CA ASP A 107 4.64 -13.54 27.71
C ASP A 107 3.99 -12.69 26.63
N ILE A 108 4.81 -11.94 25.87
CA ILE A 108 4.32 -11.17 24.73
C ILE A 108 3.73 -12.09 23.65
N ARG A 109 4.41 -13.20 23.35
CA ARG A 109 3.92 -14.22 22.41
C ARG A 109 2.60 -14.84 22.90
N ASN A 110 2.50 -15.16 24.18
CA ASN A 110 1.29 -15.73 24.75
C ASN A 110 0.08 -14.79 24.62
N VAL A 111 0.24 -13.51 24.94
CA VAL A 111 -0.87 -12.56 24.84
C VAL A 111 -1.29 -12.31 23.38
N HIS A 112 -0.35 -12.33 22.42
CA HIS A 112 -0.67 -12.30 20.99
C HIS A 112 -1.41 -13.58 20.53
N ASN A 113 -1.00 -14.75 21.01
CA ASN A 113 -1.68 -16.01 20.69
C ASN A 113 -3.12 -16.05 21.23
N LEU A 114 -3.38 -15.45 22.39
CA LEU A 114 -4.74 -15.30 22.89
C LEU A 114 -5.62 -14.48 21.94
N ILE A 115 -5.10 -13.38 21.37
CA ILE A 115 -5.82 -12.64 20.33
C ILE A 115 -6.07 -13.53 19.12
N ARG A 116 -5.05 -14.22 18.62
CA ARG A 116 -5.16 -15.09 17.45
C ARG A 116 -6.22 -16.16 17.64
N ASN A 117 -6.23 -16.82 18.81
CA ASN A 117 -7.16 -17.90 19.13
C ASN A 117 -8.60 -17.40 19.36
N SER A 118 -8.77 -16.11 19.72
CA SER A 118 -10.10 -15.49 19.85
C SER A 118 -10.78 -15.22 18.51
N PHE A 119 -10.00 -15.14 17.42
CA PHE A 119 -10.53 -14.96 16.06
C PHE A 119 -10.87 -16.32 15.44
N ILE A 120 -12.02 -16.90 15.82
CA ILE A 120 -12.57 -18.12 15.26
C ILE A 120 -13.29 -17.76 13.95
N ASN A 121 -12.73 -18.08 12.90
CA ASN A 121 -13.04 -18.60 11.57
C ASN A 121 -14.47 -18.42 11.00
N ASN A 122 -14.87 -17.17 10.73
CA ASN A 122 -16.13 -16.85 10.01
C ASN A 122 -15.91 -16.57 8.51
N GLY A 123 -15.04 -17.35 7.83
CA GLY A 123 -14.71 -17.12 6.41
C GLY A 123 -13.59 -16.08 6.19
N ASN A 124 -13.14 -15.38 7.25
CA ASN A 124 -12.03 -14.44 7.19
C ASN A 124 -10.73 -15.07 7.73
N ALA A 125 -9.60 -14.69 7.15
CA ALA A 125 -8.27 -14.96 7.68
C ALA A 125 -7.79 -13.77 8.51
N LEU A 126 -7.17 -14.06 9.65
CA LEU A 126 -6.40 -13.08 10.39
C LEU A 126 -5.13 -12.75 9.59
N VAL A 127 -4.95 -11.51 9.20
CA VAL A 127 -3.80 -11.03 8.42
C VAL A 127 -2.73 -10.49 9.34
N ASP A 128 -3.11 -9.62 10.28
CA ASP A 128 -2.15 -8.95 11.16
C ASP A 128 -2.76 -8.58 12.52
N ILE A 129 -1.91 -8.57 13.54
CA ILE A 129 -2.22 -8.05 14.88
C ILE A 129 -1.34 -6.82 15.10
N VAL A 130 -1.95 -5.66 15.15
CA VAL A 130 -1.26 -4.37 15.32
C VAL A 130 -1.44 -3.89 16.76
N PRO A 131 -0.41 -4.01 17.62
CA PRO A 131 -0.50 -3.51 19.00
C PRO A 131 -0.76 -2.00 19.03
N VAL A 132 -1.66 -1.61 19.91
CA VAL A 132 -1.97 -0.20 20.20
C VAL A 132 -1.30 0.21 21.50
N PHE A 133 -1.34 -0.67 22.49
CA PHE A 133 -0.67 -0.51 23.77
C PHE A 133 -0.44 -1.87 24.44
N TYR A 134 0.54 -1.89 25.32
CA TYR A 134 0.69 -2.91 26.36
C TYR A 134 0.46 -2.25 27.72
N GLU A 135 -0.18 -2.96 28.63
CA GLU A 135 -0.49 -2.47 29.98
C GLU A 135 -0.06 -3.50 31.00
N LEU A 136 0.71 -3.07 31.98
CA LEU A 136 1.21 -3.85 33.10
C LEU A 136 0.40 -3.55 34.37
N ASN A 137 0.78 -4.19 35.50
CA ASN A 137 0.20 -3.89 36.80
C ASN A 137 0.17 -2.39 37.08
N GLN A 138 -0.84 -1.94 37.83
CA GLN A 138 -1.06 -0.55 38.20
C GLN A 138 -1.34 0.39 37.00
N GLY A 139 -1.76 -0.15 35.85
CA GLY A 139 -2.12 0.64 34.68
C GLY A 139 -0.95 1.27 33.91
N ARG A 140 0.30 0.82 34.15
CA ARG A 140 1.47 1.31 33.40
C ARG A 140 1.36 0.90 31.93
N ARG A 141 1.32 1.87 31.02
CA ARG A 141 1.15 1.66 29.57
C ARG A 141 2.43 1.90 28.79
N PHE A 142 2.61 1.05 27.78
CA PHE A 142 3.74 1.05 26.85
C PHE A 142 3.24 0.94 25.42
N ILE A 143 3.90 1.62 24.49
CA ILE A 143 3.63 1.47 23.04
C ILE A 143 4.36 0.24 22.49
N ASN A 144 5.60 0.03 22.94
CA ASN A 144 6.43 -1.12 22.57
C ASN A 144 6.27 -2.26 23.58
N PRO A 145 6.57 -3.51 23.20
CA PRO A 145 6.56 -4.65 24.11
C PRO A 145 7.42 -4.38 25.35
N PRO A 146 6.86 -4.44 26.59
CA PRO A 146 7.57 -4.08 27.83
C PRO A 146 8.44 -5.24 28.34
N ILE A 147 9.30 -5.78 27.50
CA ILE A 147 10.22 -6.88 27.86
C ILE A 147 11.22 -6.41 28.89
N GLY A 148 11.42 -7.20 29.97
CA GLY A 148 12.30 -6.87 31.09
C GLY A 148 11.67 -6.03 32.20
N GLU A 149 10.47 -5.49 31.98
CA GLU A 149 9.71 -4.77 33.00
C GLU A 149 9.12 -5.73 34.05
N SER A 150 9.12 -5.34 35.33
CA SER A 150 8.53 -6.14 36.41
C SER A 150 7.01 -6.03 36.40
N SER A 151 6.34 -7.16 36.27
CA SER A 151 4.88 -7.27 36.36
C SER A 151 4.46 -8.74 36.44
N SER A 152 3.36 -9.03 37.14
CA SER A 152 2.75 -10.36 37.16
C SER A 152 1.76 -10.60 36.01
N ILE A 153 1.41 -9.55 35.27
CA ILE A 153 0.49 -9.62 34.11
C ILE A 153 1.01 -8.74 32.97
N VAL A 154 0.62 -9.11 31.75
CA VAL A 154 0.70 -8.24 30.58
C VAL A 154 -0.64 -8.28 29.85
N LYS A 155 -1.20 -7.10 29.61
CA LYS A 155 -2.39 -6.88 28.78
C LYS A 155 -1.97 -6.22 27.48
N ILE A 156 -2.58 -6.64 26.38
CA ILE A 156 -2.44 -6.01 25.06
C ILE A 156 -3.79 -5.43 24.64
N GLY A 157 -3.77 -4.22 24.09
CA GLY A 157 -4.83 -3.70 23.22
C GLY A 157 -4.30 -3.65 21.79
N ALA A 158 -5.01 -4.25 20.87
CA ALA A 158 -4.56 -4.35 19.48
C ALA A 158 -5.70 -4.10 18.49
N MET A 159 -5.34 -3.63 17.30
CA MET A 159 -6.18 -3.66 16.10
C MET A 159 -5.85 -4.93 15.33
N VAL A 160 -6.88 -5.67 14.92
CA VAL A 160 -6.73 -6.95 14.23
C VAL A 160 -7.27 -6.79 12.82
N HIS A 161 -6.39 -6.94 11.84
CA HIS A 161 -6.72 -6.88 10.42
C HIS A 161 -7.12 -8.25 9.92
N THR A 162 -8.29 -8.34 9.29
CA THR A 162 -8.79 -9.58 8.69
C THR A 162 -9.22 -9.33 7.25
N LEU A 163 -9.03 -10.34 6.40
CA LEU A 163 -9.50 -10.35 5.01
C LEU A 163 -10.28 -11.65 4.76
N PRO A 164 -11.18 -11.69 3.77
CA PRO A 164 -11.72 -12.94 3.26
C PRO A 164 -10.57 -13.91 2.94
N LYS A 165 -10.65 -15.16 3.40
CA LYS A 165 -9.57 -16.17 3.25
C LYS A 165 -9.03 -16.29 1.84
N ARG A 166 -9.91 -16.17 0.85
CA ARG A 166 -9.54 -16.24 -0.57
C ARG A 166 -8.45 -15.24 -0.98
N ILE A 167 -8.38 -14.07 -0.32
CA ILE A 167 -7.40 -13.02 -0.68
C ILE A 167 -5.97 -13.44 -0.30
N PRO A 168 -5.61 -13.70 0.97
CA PRO A 168 -4.25 -14.13 1.30
C PRO A 168 -3.88 -15.47 0.65
N GLU A 169 -4.82 -16.39 0.46
CA GLU A 169 -4.59 -17.67 -0.21
C GLU A 169 -4.24 -17.46 -1.69
N MET A 170 -5.02 -16.67 -2.42
CA MET A 170 -4.80 -16.38 -3.83
C MET A 170 -3.47 -15.64 -4.05
N TYR A 171 -3.19 -14.59 -3.25
CA TYR A 171 -1.95 -13.83 -3.38
C TYR A 171 -0.73 -14.65 -2.93
N GLY A 172 -0.88 -15.51 -1.92
CA GLY A 172 0.15 -16.46 -1.49
C GLY A 172 0.46 -17.52 -2.54
N SER A 173 -0.55 -17.98 -3.28
CA SER A 173 -0.41 -19.02 -4.30
C SER A 173 0.46 -18.63 -5.50
N VAL A 174 0.75 -17.35 -5.70
CA VAL A 174 1.66 -16.89 -6.76
C VAL A 174 3.09 -16.58 -6.26
N VAL A 175 3.30 -16.52 -4.95
CA VAL A 175 4.62 -16.27 -4.34
C VAL A 175 5.35 -17.58 -4.06
N THR A 176 4.70 -18.53 -3.37
CA THR A 176 5.33 -19.78 -2.94
C THR A 176 5.84 -20.67 -4.07
N PRO A 177 5.16 -20.78 -5.25
CA PRO A 177 5.67 -21.57 -6.37
C PRO A 177 6.95 -21.00 -7.01
N ALA A 178 7.28 -19.73 -6.73
CA ALA A 178 8.55 -19.15 -7.13
C ALA A 178 9.72 -19.56 -6.21
N GLY A 179 9.45 -20.32 -5.15
CA GLY A 179 10.42 -20.69 -4.12
C GLY A 179 10.77 -19.54 -3.18
N ILE A 180 9.84 -18.61 -3.00
CA ILE A 180 9.95 -17.47 -2.10
C ILE A 180 8.94 -17.66 -0.96
N ASN A 181 9.36 -17.47 0.28
CA ASN A 181 8.50 -17.56 1.44
C ASN A 181 7.83 -16.21 1.72
N ILE A 182 6.65 -16.26 2.32
CA ILE A 182 5.99 -15.05 2.82
C ILE A 182 6.32 -14.92 4.30
N LYS A 183 7.12 -13.91 4.63
CA LYS A 183 7.47 -13.59 6.02
C LYS A 183 6.25 -13.04 6.77
N ARG A 184 5.53 -12.13 6.15
CA ARG A 184 4.34 -11.49 6.72
C ARG A 184 3.41 -10.98 5.63
N ASN A 185 2.11 -11.17 5.81
CA ASN A 185 1.06 -10.52 5.06
C ASN A 185 0.70 -9.20 5.74
N ILE A 186 0.65 -8.11 4.98
CA ILE A 186 0.30 -6.78 5.51
C ILE A 186 -0.65 -6.13 4.52
N VAL A 187 -1.76 -5.55 4.99
CA VAL A 187 -2.66 -4.83 4.09
C VAL A 187 -2.00 -3.54 3.59
N ALA A 188 -2.05 -3.28 2.29
CA ALA A 188 -1.37 -2.17 1.65
C ALA A 188 -1.69 -0.80 2.29
N PRO A 189 -2.96 -0.45 2.59
CA PRO A 189 -3.28 0.83 3.25
C PRO A 189 -2.65 0.97 4.65
N TYR A 190 -2.45 -0.13 5.40
CA TYR A 190 -1.74 -0.05 6.66
C TYR A 190 -0.26 0.29 6.44
N GLY A 191 0.39 -0.33 5.44
CA GLY A 191 1.74 0.06 5.05
C GLY A 191 1.83 1.56 4.74
N ALA A 192 0.99 2.07 3.84
CA ALA A 192 0.96 3.49 3.52
C ALA A 192 0.77 4.38 4.76
N SER A 193 -0.17 4.04 5.67
CA SER A 193 -0.41 4.80 6.89
C SER A 193 0.81 4.83 7.82
N VAL A 194 1.58 3.74 7.90
CA VAL A 194 2.82 3.66 8.71
C VAL A 194 3.92 4.54 8.11
N LEU A 195 4.09 4.56 6.79
CA LEU A 195 5.03 5.46 6.13
C LEU A 195 4.65 6.92 6.38
N LEU A 196 3.40 7.26 6.14
CA LEU A 196 2.91 8.63 6.33
C LEU A 196 3.03 9.08 7.79
N ALA A 197 2.80 8.19 8.76
CA ALA A 197 2.99 8.49 10.18
C ALA A 197 4.44 8.84 10.57
N SER A 198 5.43 8.48 9.73
CA SER A 198 6.85 8.84 9.93
C SER A 198 7.18 10.25 9.44
N TYR A 199 6.30 10.90 8.68
CA TYR A 199 6.49 12.26 8.19
C TYR A 199 5.93 13.27 9.19
N PRO A 200 6.68 14.31 9.56
CA PRO A 200 6.28 15.25 10.62
C PRO A 200 5.06 16.10 10.23
N ASP A 201 4.90 16.40 8.95
CA ASP A 201 3.88 17.33 8.44
C ASP A 201 2.54 16.63 8.14
N ILE A 202 2.43 15.32 8.39
CA ILE A 202 1.20 14.57 8.13
C ILE A 202 0.27 14.68 9.35
N PRO A 203 -1.01 15.06 9.15
CA PRO A 203 -2.02 15.10 10.20
C PRO A 203 -2.18 13.75 10.91
N THR A 204 -2.68 13.77 12.15
CA THR A 204 -2.97 12.53 12.89
C THR A 204 -4.23 11.84 12.42
N ASN A 205 -5.18 12.62 11.88
CA ASN A 205 -6.48 12.15 11.37
C ASN A 205 -6.63 12.63 9.93
N TYR A 206 -6.86 11.73 8.99
CA TYR A 206 -6.99 12.07 7.57
C TYR A 206 -7.67 10.95 6.77
N ILE A 207 -8.14 11.29 5.58
CA ILE A 207 -8.53 10.33 4.55
C ILE A 207 -7.30 10.06 3.66
N LEU A 208 -6.91 8.81 3.56
CA LEU A 208 -5.86 8.34 2.67
C LEU A 208 -6.50 7.82 1.38
N VAL A 209 -6.08 8.34 0.24
CA VAL A 209 -6.55 7.94 -1.09
C VAL A 209 -5.36 7.42 -1.89
N ASP A 210 -5.31 6.11 -2.14
CA ASP A 210 -4.29 5.46 -2.98
C ASP A 210 -4.86 5.25 -4.38
N ILE A 211 -4.36 6.01 -5.35
CA ILE A 211 -4.83 6.00 -6.73
C ILE A 211 -3.93 5.08 -7.55
N GLY A 212 -4.42 3.89 -7.86
CA GLY A 212 -3.74 2.90 -8.67
C GLY A 212 -4.03 3.04 -10.17
N ALA A 213 -3.69 1.98 -10.93
CA ALA A 213 -3.96 1.92 -12.37
C ALA A 213 -5.45 1.67 -12.65
N MET A 214 -6.09 0.72 -11.96
CA MET A 214 -7.50 0.34 -12.19
C MET A 214 -8.40 0.60 -10.99
N ILE A 215 -7.84 0.72 -9.80
CA ILE A 215 -8.58 0.80 -8.54
C ILE A 215 -8.05 1.97 -7.72
N THR A 216 -8.96 2.67 -7.05
CA THR A 216 -8.65 3.64 -6.02
C THR A 216 -9.11 3.10 -4.67
N THR A 217 -8.23 3.13 -3.70
CA THR A 217 -8.51 2.76 -2.31
C THR A 217 -8.67 4.00 -1.47
N VAL A 218 -9.72 4.04 -0.65
CA VAL A 218 -10.02 5.12 0.30
C VAL A 218 -9.95 4.55 1.69
N SER A 219 -9.14 5.14 2.57
CA SER A 219 -8.93 4.64 3.92
C SER A 219 -9.08 5.75 4.95
N LEU A 220 -9.66 5.39 6.08
CA LEU A 220 -9.78 6.25 7.25
C LEU A 220 -8.59 6.00 8.17
N VAL A 221 -7.82 7.04 8.43
CA VAL A 221 -6.71 7.03 9.39
C VAL A 221 -7.03 7.99 10.52
N GLY A 222 -6.99 7.50 11.75
CA GLY A 222 -7.20 8.26 12.97
C GLY A 222 -6.09 7.98 13.98
N GLU A 223 -5.59 9.00 14.67
CA GLU A 223 -4.47 8.85 15.61
C GLU A 223 -3.27 8.11 14.99
N LYS A 224 -3.01 8.33 13.71
CA LYS A 224 -1.97 7.65 12.90
C LYS A 224 -2.18 6.13 12.75
N ARG A 225 -3.42 5.63 12.91
CA ARG A 225 -3.78 4.21 12.78
C ARG A 225 -4.85 4.02 11.71
N LEU A 226 -4.76 2.93 10.99
CA LEU A 226 -5.78 2.53 10.01
C LEU A 226 -7.03 2.03 10.73
N TYR A 227 -8.18 2.66 10.50
CA TYR A 227 -9.47 2.25 11.07
C TYR A 227 -10.31 1.44 10.09
N GLY A 228 -10.25 1.80 8.81
CA GLY A 228 -11.01 1.11 7.78
C GLY A 228 -10.58 1.51 6.40
N SER A 229 -11.05 0.76 5.41
CA SER A 229 -10.73 0.99 4.02
C SER A 229 -11.84 0.47 3.11
N THR A 230 -12.17 1.25 2.10
CA THR A 230 -13.04 0.87 0.99
C THR A 230 -12.31 1.11 -0.33
N TYR A 231 -12.92 0.73 -1.45
CA TYR A 231 -12.34 0.92 -2.78
C TYR A 231 -13.41 1.08 -3.83
N PHE A 232 -13.03 1.65 -4.97
CA PHE A 232 -13.87 1.70 -6.16
C PHE A 232 -13.05 1.48 -7.44
N SER A 233 -13.73 0.98 -8.49
CA SER A 233 -13.10 0.60 -9.76
C SER A 233 -12.87 1.82 -10.65
N TRP A 234 -11.97 2.69 -10.24
CA TRP A 234 -11.44 3.79 -11.01
C TRP A 234 -9.94 3.93 -10.73
N GLY A 235 -9.15 4.21 -11.76
CA GLY A 235 -7.72 4.46 -11.67
C GLY A 235 -7.22 5.16 -12.94
N GLY A 236 -5.92 5.43 -13.00
CA GLY A 236 -5.29 6.19 -14.09
C GLY A 236 -5.53 5.62 -15.49
N ASP A 237 -5.83 4.31 -15.59
CA ASP A 237 -6.11 3.64 -16.86
C ASP A 237 -7.44 4.06 -17.50
N LYS A 238 -8.41 4.53 -16.71
CA LYS A 238 -9.66 5.09 -17.26
C LYS A 238 -9.37 6.28 -18.17
N ILE A 239 -8.48 7.17 -17.73
CA ILE A 239 -8.04 8.31 -18.53
C ILE A 239 -7.30 7.82 -19.79
N THR A 240 -6.35 6.88 -19.63
CA THR A 240 -5.57 6.35 -20.77
C THR A 240 -6.48 5.70 -21.80
N ALA A 241 -7.42 4.84 -21.36
CA ALA A 241 -8.38 4.18 -22.25
C ALA A 241 -9.25 5.20 -23.01
N ARG A 242 -9.68 6.26 -22.35
CA ARG A 242 -10.50 7.29 -22.99
C ARG A 242 -9.72 8.09 -24.04
N ILE A 243 -8.44 8.36 -23.79
CA ILE A 243 -7.56 8.99 -24.78
C ILE A 243 -7.34 8.06 -25.99
N VAL A 244 -7.09 6.77 -25.76
CA VAL A 244 -6.98 5.76 -26.82
C VAL A 244 -8.21 5.76 -27.71
N GLU A 245 -9.39 5.70 -27.10
CA GLU A 245 -10.67 5.68 -27.82
C GLU A 245 -10.90 6.93 -28.67
N GLN A 246 -10.65 8.11 -28.08
CA GLN A 246 -10.97 9.38 -28.74
C GLN A 246 -9.92 9.83 -29.76
N PHE A 247 -8.64 9.54 -29.50
CA PHE A 247 -7.56 9.93 -30.40
C PHE A 247 -7.19 8.84 -31.40
N ASN A 248 -7.72 7.63 -31.23
CA ASN A 248 -7.37 6.45 -32.06
C ASN A 248 -5.85 6.23 -32.14
N ILE A 249 -5.20 6.19 -30.97
CA ILE A 249 -3.74 6.01 -30.81
C ILE A 249 -3.45 4.81 -29.90
N SER A 250 -2.19 4.39 -29.87
CA SER A 250 -1.77 3.29 -28.98
C SER A 250 -1.89 3.64 -27.49
N GLU A 251 -2.06 2.63 -26.64
CA GLU A 251 -2.09 2.79 -25.18
C GLU A 251 -0.80 3.44 -24.65
N ALA A 252 0.36 3.09 -25.23
CA ALA A 252 1.64 3.65 -24.83
C ALA A 252 1.73 5.16 -25.13
N GLU A 253 1.21 5.60 -26.28
CA GLU A 253 1.14 7.02 -26.65
C GLU A 253 0.16 7.77 -25.76
N ALA A 254 -1.04 7.21 -25.54
CA ALA A 254 -2.04 7.79 -24.67
C ALA A 254 -1.52 7.99 -23.24
N GLU A 255 -0.85 6.97 -22.68
CA GLU A 255 -0.21 7.03 -21.36
C GLU A 255 0.87 8.13 -21.31
N LYS A 256 1.71 8.20 -22.35
CA LYS A 256 2.73 9.23 -22.46
C LYS A 256 2.11 10.64 -22.48
N TYR A 257 1.04 10.87 -23.26
CA TYR A 257 0.41 12.18 -23.32
C TYR A 257 -0.30 12.54 -22.01
N LYS A 258 -1.00 11.59 -21.38
CA LYS A 258 -1.58 11.76 -20.06
C LYS A 258 -0.55 12.24 -19.03
N ILE A 259 0.60 11.57 -18.95
CA ILE A 259 1.67 11.90 -18.01
C ILE A 259 2.33 13.24 -18.34
N THR A 260 2.57 13.50 -19.64
CA THR A 260 3.29 14.70 -20.08
C THR A 260 2.47 15.96 -19.86
N TYR A 261 1.19 15.94 -20.19
CA TYR A 261 0.33 17.14 -20.17
C TYR A 261 -0.45 17.27 -18.87
N GLY A 262 -0.89 16.15 -18.26
CA GLY A 262 -1.74 16.19 -17.08
C GLY A 262 -3.06 16.92 -17.36
N ILE A 263 -3.57 17.63 -16.35
CA ILE A 263 -4.76 18.48 -16.47
C ILE A 263 -4.42 19.94 -16.23
N ASP A 264 -4.84 20.81 -17.15
CA ASP A 264 -4.79 22.23 -16.97
C ASP A 264 -6.12 22.73 -16.39
N THR A 265 -6.06 23.25 -15.16
CA THR A 265 -7.23 23.80 -14.45
C THR A 265 -7.47 25.28 -14.68
N ARG A 266 -6.59 25.95 -15.44
CA ARG A 266 -6.74 27.37 -15.78
C ARG A 266 -7.87 27.57 -16.79
N GLU A 267 -8.50 28.74 -16.75
CA GLU A 267 -9.59 29.09 -17.66
C GLU A 267 -9.13 29.29 -19.10
N MET A 268 -7.87 29.72 -19.30
CA MET A 268 -7.30 29.93 -20.62
C MET A 268 -6.64 28.64 -21.11
N ASN A 269 -7.34 27.88 -21.95
CA ASN A 269 -6.79 26.70 -22.60
C ASN A 269 -5.85 27.11 -23.74
N PHE A 270 -4.57 26.88 -23.57
CA PHE A 270 -3.60 27.05 -24.64
C PHE A 270 -3.74 25.91 -25.64
N LYS A 271 -4.08 26.23 -26.89
CA LYS A 271 -4.27 25.25 -27.95
C LYS A 271 -2.94 24.93 -28.64
N ALA A 272 -2.29 23.82 -28.26
CA ALA A 272 -1.10 23.29 -28.88
C ALA A 272 -1.35 21.90 -29.48
N PRO A 273 -0.69 21.50 -30.56
CA PRO A 273 -0.81 20.17 -31.11
C PRO A 273 -0.20 19.14 -30.16
N VAL A 274 -0.95 18.05 -29.86
CA VAL A 274 -0.51 16.91 -29.06
C VAL A 274 0.01 15.79 -29.96
N CYS A 275 -0.83 15.34 -30.89
CA CYS A 275 -0.50 14.24 -31.79
C CYS A 275 -1.30 14.30 -33.09
N ARG A 276 -1.02 13.32 -33.94
CA ARG A 276 -1.81 13.02 -35.14
C ARG A 276 -2.20 11.58 -35.12
N SER A 277 -3.40 11.28 -35.53
CA SER A 277 -3.89 9.93 -35.75
C SER A 277 -4.28 9.75 -37.22
N ILE A 278 -4.29 8.50 -37.67
CA ILE A 278 -4.69 8.12 -39.02
C ILE A 278 -5.83 7.12 -38.85
N ASP A 279 -6.98 7.37 -39.51
CA ASP A 279 -8.10 6.44 -39.50
C ASP A 279 -7.90 5.28 -40.50
N GLU A 280 -8.86 4.34 -40.53
CA GLU A 280 -8.80 3.17 -41.43
C GLU A 280 -8.84 3.56 -42.91
N GLU A 281 -9.38 4.74 -43.23
CA GLU A 281 -9.42 5.29 -44.61
C GLU A 281 -8.18 6.13 -44.97
N GLY A 282 -7.17 6.20 -44.07
CA GLY A 282 -5.93 6.93 -44.27
C GLY A 282 -6.03 8.46 -44.10
N ARG A 283 -7.10 8.97 -43.48
CA ARG A 283 -7.28 10.40 -43.20
C ARG A 283 -6.55 10.79 -41.93
N GLU A 284 -5.77 11.85 -41.99
CA GLU A 284 -5.02 12.39 -40.86
C GLU A 284 -5.89 13.33 -40.01
N THR A 285 -5.96 13.11 -38.72
CA THR A 285 -6.61 13.99 -37.73
C THR A 285 -5.54 14.53 -36.77
N LYS A 286 -5.57 15.84 -36.51
CA LYS A 286 -4.70 16.50 -35.52
C LYS A 286 -5.46 16.68 -34.22
N HIS A 287 -4.86 16.26 -33.10
CA HIS A 287 -5.40 16.43 -31.76
C HIS A 287 -4.62 17.50 -31.00
N TYR A 288 -5.32 18.22 -30.16
CA TYR A 288 -4.81 19.39 -29.44
C TYR A 288 -4.95 19.24 -27.92
N THR A 289 -4.24 20.13 -27.19
CA THR A 289 -4.22 20.12 -25.72
C THR A 289 -5.58 20.41 -25.09
N ASP A 290 -6.42 21.21 -25.72
CA ASP A 290 -7.80 21.49 -25.27
C ASP A 290 -8.65 20.20 -25.28
N GLU A 291 -8.62 19.42 -26.36
CA GLU A 291 -9.32 18.13 -26.47
C GLU A 291 -8.83 17.13 -25.41
N LEU A 292 -7.49 17.00 -25.26
CA LEU A 292 -6.90 16.14 -24.22
C LEU A 292 -7.34 16.55 -22.81
N ASN A 293 -7.36 17.85 -22.55
CA ASN A 293 -7.74 18.39 -21.25
C ASN A 293 -9.22 18.12 -20.94
N ASP A 294 -10.10 18.21 -21.94
CA ASP A 294 -11.54 17.92 -21.79
C ASP A 294 -11.78 16.44 -21.49
N ILE A 295 -11.02 15.54 -22.15
CA ILE A 295 -11.05 14.10 -21.86
C ILE A 295 -10.67 13.85 -20.38
N ILE A 296 -9.51 14.40 -19.94
CA ILE A 296 -9.02 14.20 -18.58
C ILE A 296 -9.99 14.80 -17.57
N LYS A 297 -10.54 16.00 -17.81
CA LYS A 297 -11.55 16.65 -16.94
C LYS A 297 -12.80 15.79 -16.78
N SER A 298 -13.30 15.22 -17.86
CA SER A 298 -14.48 14.35 -17.86
C SER A 298 -14.26 13.10 -16.98
N GLU A 299 -13.15 12.43 -17.13
CA GLU A 299 -12.81 11.23 -16.34
C GLU A 299 -12.57 11.59 -14.86
N LEU A 300 -11.89 12.70 -14.58
CA LEU A 300 -11.68 13.16 -13.22
C LEU A 300 -12.97 13.63 -12.53
N ALA A 301 -13.97 14.12 -13.28
CA ALA A 301 -15.29 14.43 -12.71
C ALA A 301 -15.98 13.15 -12.19
N THR A 302 -15.87 12.04 -12.94
CA THR A 302 -16.36 10.73 -12.51
C THR A 302 -15.58 10.25 -11.27
N PHE A 303 -14.25 10.38 -11.29
CA PHE A 303 -13.42 10.06 -10.13
C PHE A 303 -13.83 10.79 -8.86
N VAL A 304 -14.04 12.11 -8.92
CA VAL A 304 -14.45 12.92 -7.76
C VAL A 304 -15.81 12.48 -7.22
N LYS A 305 -16.76 12.14 -8.09
CA LYS A 305 -18.07 11.62 -7.69
C LYS A 305 -17.93 10.32 -6.90
N ASP A 306 -17.18 9.35 -7.44
CA ASP A 306 -17.00 8.04 -6.82
C ASP A 306 -16.17 8.14 -5.53
N LEU A 307 -15.15 9.02 -5.52
CA LEU A 307 -14.34 9.32 -4.33
C LEU A 307 -15.23 9.89 -3.20
N THR A 308 -16.08 10.88 -3.50
CA THR A 308 -16.97 11.48 -2.51
C THR A 308 -17.93 10.45 -1.94
N ALA A 309 -18.55 9.63 -2.80
CA ALA A 309 -19.45 8.56 -2.37
C ALA A 309 -18.75 7.54 -1.44
N SER A 310 -17.52 7.14 -1.79
CA SER A 310 -16.72 6.20 -0.99
C SER A 310 -16.31 6.80 0.36
N ILE A 311 -15.97 8.08 0.41
CA ILE A 311 -15.69 8.79 1.68
C ILE A 311 -16.94 8.85 2.55
N ASP A 312 -18.09 9.22 2.00
CA ASP A 312 -19.37 9.31 2.73
C ASP A 312 -19.77 7.95 3.33
N GLU A 313 -19.61 6.87 2.57
CA GLU A 313 -19.86 5.50 3.04
C GLU A 313 -18.93 5.13 4.20
N LEU A 314 -17.64 5.39 4.06
CA LEU A 314 -16.63 5.08 5.08
C LEU A 314 -16.87 5.89 6.36
N LEU A 315 -17.13 7.19 6.27
CA LEU A 315 -17.42 8.04 7.44
C LEU A 315 -18.70 7.60 8.15
N LYS A 316 -19.72 7.18 7.39
CA LYS A 316 -20.97 6.64 7.95
C LYS A 316 -20.75 5.33 8.68
N GLU A 317 -19.96 4.40 8.12
CA GLU A 317 -19.64 3.10 8.75
C GLU A 317 -18.98 3.30 10.12
N TYR A 318 -18.11 4.31 10.25
CA TYR A 318 -17.40 4.63 11.50
C TYR A 318 -18.07 5.68 12.37
N ASN A 319 -19.31 6.10 12.04
CA ASN A 319 -20.06 7.13 12.78
C ASN A 319 -19.32 8.46 12.94
N ILE A 320 -18.52 8.85 11.95
CA ILE A 320 -17.76 10.10 11.96
C ILE A 320 -18.65 11.21 11.36
N GLN A 321 -18.93 12.22 12.16
CA GLN A 321 -19.82 13.32 11.76
C GLN A 321 -19.14 14.43 10.97
N THR A 322 -17.82 14.61 11.16
CA THR A 322 -17.07 15.62 10.41
C THR A 322 -16.67 15.11 9.03
N ARG A 323 -16.92 15.91 8.00
CA ARG A 323 -16.49 15.62 6.61
C ARG A 323 -15.23 16.37 6.21
N ALA A 324 -14.78 17.30 7.03
CA ALA A 324 -13.65 18.18 6.74
C ALA A 324 -12.30 17.58 7.23
N LEU A 325 -12.11 16.27 7.07
CA LEU A 325 -10.79 15.68 7.33
C LEU A 325 -9.79 16.06 6.22
N PRO A 326 -8.52 16.32 6.55
CA PRO A 326 -7.46 16.42 5.55
C PRO A 326 -7.43 15.19 4.65
N MET A 327 -7.11 15.35 3.36
CA MET A 327 -7.01 14.29 2.39
C MET A 327 -5.58 14.15 1.89
N ILE A 328 -5.07 12.94 1.90
CA ILE A 328 -3.72 12.62 1.42
C ILE A 328 -3.84 11.68 0.23
N LEU A 329 -3.36 12.13 -0.92
CA LEU A 329 -3.33 11.36 -2.16
C LEU A 329 -1.96 10.71 -2.31
N VAL A 330 -1.94 9.41 -2.57
CA VAL A 330 -0.73 8.60 -2.84
C VAL A 330 -0.97 7.69 -4.04
N GLY A 331 0.03 6.91 -4.41
CA GLY A 331 -0.06 6.00 -5.55
C GLY A 331 0.39 6.65 -6.86
N GLY A 332 0.50 5.84 -7.90
CA GLY A 332 0.97 6.31 -9.22
C GLY A 332 0.02 7.33 -9.86
N GLY A 333 -1.30 7.13 -9.72
CA GLY A 333 -2.31 8.03 -10.27
C GLY A 333 -2.34 9.40 -9.59
N ALA A 334 -1.92 9.47 -8.33
CA ALA A 334 -1.85 10.75 -7.60
C ALA A 334 -0.79 11.71 -8.17
N GLN A 335 0.14 11.21 -8.98
CA GLN A 335 1.20 12.01 -9.62
C GLN A 335 0.76 12.71 -10.92
N LEU A 336 -0.51 12.56 -11.32
CA LEU A 336 -1.04 13.27 -12.47
C LEU A 336 -0.95 14.79 -12.22
N ASN A 337 -0.24 15.49 -13.09
CA ASN A 337 -0.08 16.95 -12.99
C ASN A 337 -1.45 17.65 -12.97
N GLY A 338 -1.66 18.57 -12.01
CA GLY A 338 -2.90 19.33 -11.85
C GLY A 338 -4.04 18.56 -11.14
N LEU A 339 -3.82 17.29 -10.75
CA LEU A 339 -4.85 16.50 -10.07
C LEU A 339 -5.30 17.14 -8.75
N LYS A 340 -4.35 17.60 -7.93
CA LYS A 340 -4.66 18.26 -6.66
C LYS A 340 -5.56 19.48 -6.90
N GLU A 341 -5.14 20.36 -7.79
CA GLU A 341 -5.82 21.60 -8.14
C GLU A 341 -7.23 21.35 -8.71
N PHE A 342 -7.44 20.20 -9.34
CA PHE A 342 -8.75 19.79 -9.83
C PHE A 342 -9.65 19.23 -8.72
N VAL A 343 -9.10 18.42 -7.82
CA VAL A 343 -9.84 17.69 -6.77
C VAL A 343 -10.18 18.61 -5.61
N GLU A 344 -9.22 19.40 -5.12
CA GLU A 344 -9.34 20.19 -3.88
C GLU A 344 -10.59 21.08 -3.83
N PRO A 345 -10.98 21.84 -4.87
CA PRO A 345 -12.19 22.67 -4.82
C PRO A 345 -13.52 21.89 -4.93
N LYS A 346 -13.46 20.57 -5.19
CA LYS A 346 -14.64 19.74 -5.46
C LYS A 346 -14.95 18.74 -4.35
N VAL A 347 -14.04 18.56 -3.39
CA VAL A 347 -14.21 17.67 -2.24
C VAL A 347 -14.41 18.46 -0.95
N GLN A 348 -15.18 17.91 0.00
CA GLN A 348 -15.30 18.47 1.34
C GLN A 348 -14.11 18.01 2.20
N SER A 349 -12.99 18.72 2.09
CA SER A 349 -11.77 18.42 2.84
C SER A 349 -11.17 19.71 3.38
N GLU A 350 -10.51 19.64 4.54
CA GLU A 350 -9.77 20.76 5.13
C GLU A 350 -8.57 21.15 4.23
N SER A 351 -7.92 20.15 3.64
CA SER A 351 -6.81 20.32 2.70
C SER A 351 -6.59 19.04 1.89
N VAL A 352 -6.05 19.18 0.68
CA VAL A 352 -5.63 18.06 -0.17
C VAL A 352 -4.13 18.13 -0.36
N GLN A 353 -3.43 17.04 -0.07
CA GLN A 353 -1.98 16.93 -0.24
C GLN A 353 -1.66 15.71 -1.10
N VAL A 354 -0.71 15.85 -2.01
CA VAL A 354 -0.12 14.73 -2.75
C VAL A 354 1.22 14.40 -2.13
N ILE A 355 1.40 13.16 -1.70
CA ILE A 355 2.64 12.70 -1.06
C ILE A 355 3.33 11.69 -1.96
N ILE A 356 4.58 12.03 -2.32
CA ILE A 356 5.51 11.16 -3.02
C ILE A 356 6.65 10.82 -2.05
N PRO A 357 7.01 9.55 -1.87
CA PRO A 357 8.12 9.16 -1.02
C PRO A 357 9.42 9.86 -1.39
N ARG A 358 10.20 10.27 -0.39
CA ARG A 358 11.47 10.98 -0.60
C ARG A 358 12.70 10.06 -0.56
N ASN A 359 12.48 8.75 -0.36
CA ASN A 359 13.53 7.74 -0.23
C ASN A 359 14.31 7.61 -1.55
N LEU A 360 15.65 7.75 -1.50
CA LEU A 360 16.51 7.53 -2.65
C LEU A 360 16.29 6.09 -3.17
N GLY A 361 16.15 5.94 -4.48
CA GLY A 361 15.85 4.65 -5.12
C GLY A 361 14.35 4.29 -5.18
N ALA A 362 13.46 5.01 -4.47
CA ALA A 362 12.01 4.78 -4.49
C ALA A 362 11.21 6.09 -4.45
N ARG A 363 11.67 7.13 -5.15
CA ARG A 363 11.01 8.45 -5.25
C ARG A 363 9.87 8.41 -6.26
N ASP A 364 8.89 7.56 -6.01
CA ASP A 364 7.71 7.40 -6.83
C ASP A 364 6.54 6.99 -5.93
N GLY A 365 5.36 7.58 -6.13
CA GLY A 365 4.16 7.31 -5.34
C GLY A 365 3.76 5.83 -5.35
N THR A 366 4.16 5.08 -6.38
CA THR A 366 3.89 3.65 -6.50
C THR A 366 4.55 2.80 -5.42
N TYR A 367 5.59 3.30 -4.73
CA TYR A 367 6.30 2.57 -3.68
C TYR A 367 5.84 2.89 -2.26
N THR A 368 4.86 3.78 -2.09
CA THR A 368 4.37 4.23 -0.78
C THR A 368 4.02 3.06 0.14
N ASN A 369 3.23 2.10 -0.36
CA ASN A 369 2.83 0.93 0.40
C ASN A 369 4.04 0.10 0.85
N LEU A 370 4.95 -0.21 -0.07
CA LEU A 370 6.09 -1.09 0.17
C LEU A 370 7.10 -0.52 1.18
N LEU A 371 7.38 0.77 1.08
CA LEU A 371 8.22 1.47 2.06
C LEU A 371 7.58 1.40 3.45
N GLY A 372 6.27 1.56 3.51
CA GLY A 372 5.50 1.42 4.74
C GLY A 372 5.49 0.00 5.29
N LEU A 373 5.48 -1.04 4.43
CA LEU A 373 5.58 -2.43 4.87
C LEU A 373 6.92 -2.69 5.59
N ILE A 374 8.03 -2.15 5.08
CA ILE A 374 9.34 -2.27 5.70
C ILE A 374 9.33 -1.64 7.10
N LEU A 375 8.76 -0.42 7.24
CA LEU A 375 8.61 0.23 8.53
C LEU A 375 7.67 -0.55 9.48
N ALA A 376 6.56 -1.07 8.97
CA ALA A 376 5.60 -1.82 9.75
C ALA A 376 6.21 -3.13 10.30
N ASN A 377 7.11 -3.75 9.53
CA ASN A 377 7.80 -4.97 9.95
C ASN A 377 8.70 -4.73 11.17
N VAL A 378 9.33 -3.57 11.28
CA VAL A 378 10.22 -3.22 12.40
C VAL A 378 9.45 -2.71 13.60
N LYS A 379 8.46 -1.83 13.40
CA LYS A 379 7.64 -1.26 14.49
C LYS A 379 6.84 -2.28 15.27
N ASN A 380 6.41 -3.33 14.57
CA ASN A 380 5.72 -4.47 15.15
C ASN A 380 6.50 -5.72 14.76
N PRO A 381 7.67 -5.97 15.39
CA PRO A 381 8.41 -7.21 15.13
C PRO A 381 7.44 -8.33 15.39
N SER A 382 7.16 -9.09 14.34
CA SER A 382 6.21 -10.17 14.46
C SER A 382 6.74 -11.13 15.51
N VAL A 383 5.94 -11.39 16.53
CA VAL A 383 6.15 -12.48 17.48
C VAL A 383 6.22 -13.83 16.75
N TYR A 384 6.15 -13.79 15.44
CA TYR A 384 6.14 -14.87 14.47
C TYR A 384 7.53 -15.31 14.00
N ASP A 385 8.60 -14.53 14.26
CA ASP A 385 9.92 -14.74 13.63
C ASP A 385 10.69 -15.96 14.12
N GLU A 386 10.31 -16.56 15.26
CA GLU A 386 11.05 -17.71 15.82
C GLU A 386 10.53 -19.09 15.42
N SER A 387 9.37 -19.18 14.75
CA SER A 387 8.83 -20.48 14.32
C SER A 387 9.44 -21.00 13.02
N HIS A 388 10.25 -20.20 12.32
CA HIS A 388 10.95 -20.59 11.09
C HIS A 388 12.43 -20.19 11.20
N PRO A 389 13.28 -21.02 11.79
CA PRO A 389 14.71 -20.75 11.77
C PRO A 389 15.21 -20.85 10.33
N HIS A 390 15.74 -19.76 9.80
CA HIS A 390 16.66 -19.71 8.67
C HIS A 390 16.15 -20.19 7.30
N ILE A 391 15.14 -19.53 6.73
CA ILE A 391 14.91 -19.67 5.30
C ILE A 391 14.86 -18.27 4.67
N GLY A 392 15.90 -17.92 3.93
CA GLY A 392 15.95 -16.75 3.06
C GLY A 392 16.57 -15.49 3.68
N GLN A 393 17.88 -15.43 3.69
CA GLN A 393 18.63 -14.18 3.90
C GLN A 393 18.73 -13.45 2.56
N VAL A 394 18.44 -12.12 2.57
CA VAL A 394 18.96 -11.24 1.53
C VAL A 394 20.45 -11.10 1.81
N THR A 395 21.28 -11.76 1.03
CA THR A 395 22.73 -11.63 1.15
C THR A 395 23.22 -10.67 0.06
N ARG A 396 23.96 -9.66 0.47
CA ARG A 396 24.83 -8.89 -0.39
C ARG A 396 26.16 -9.64 -0.41
N ASP A 397 26.60 -10.12 -1.56
CA ASP A 397 27.96 -10.64 -1.70
C ASP A 397 28.93 -9.46 -1.59
N ASP A 398 29.45 -9.23 -0.39
CA ASP A 398 30.61 -8.35 -0.18
C ASP A 398 31.83 -9.04 -0.76
N LYS A 399 32.38 -8.49 -1.83
CA LYS A 399 33.75 -8.71 -2.27
C LYS A 399 34.52 -7.42 -2.15
#